data_a226a58f666aca5660d6d2d965bbe1ce
#
_entry.id   a226a58f666aca5660d6d2d965bbe1ce
#
_cell.length_a   1.000
_cell.length_b   1.000
_cell.length_c   1.000
_cell.angle_alpha   90.00
_cell.angle_beta   90.00
_cell.angle_gamma   90.00
#
_symmetry.space_group_name_H-M   'P 1'
#
loop_
_entity.id
_entity.type
_entity.pdbx_description
1 polymer ?
#
loop_
_entity_poly.entity_id
_entity_poly.type
_entity_poly.pdbx_seq_one_letter_code
_entity_poly.pdbx_strand_id
1 'polypeptide(L)'
;VTIPLLIMLLIIFSFMMYGVMTNCHLLKVIDKSSLEWFTQCFGHPSRVYEGDILNLYMTFCATVGDVSTVLKLASIVVICLFIFKNKHQAIWVLLLMTTGTWINYLIKQTVERQRPYSHLAIDSGWSFPSGHSNASTLLFLVIMLTIVPVIKVKVIRIIIIIVTSIIWISILFCRLYFHAHYLTDVIGGGTLAVVWVLLFIMAYPLFTLRNNKKN
;
A
#
# COMPACT_ATOMS: atom_id res chain seq x y z
N VAL A 1 -4.36 22.77 0.74
CA VAL A 1 -3.71 21.69 1.49
C VAL A 1 -3.23 20.56 0.57
N THR A 2 -4.00 20.18 -0.46
CA THR A 2 -3.70 19.01 -1.32
C THR A 2 -2.42 19.17 -2.14
N ILE A 3 -2.22 20.35 -2.77
CA ILE A 3 -1.05 20.59 -3.63
C ILE A 3 0.27 20.62 -2.85
N PRO A 4 0.42 21.37 -1.75
CA PRO A 4 1.65 21.33 -0.95
C PRO A 4 1.98 19.94 -0.41
N LEU A 5 0.98 19.18 0.04
CA LEU A 5 1.15 17.81 0.48
C LEU A 5 1.64 16.89 -0.66
N LEU A 6 1.04 17.01 -1.84
CA LEU A 6 1.46 16.25 -3.02
C LEU A 6 2.91 16.54 -3.38
N ILE A 7 3.31 17.82 -3.43
CA ILE A 7 4.70 18.22 -3.71
C ILE A 7 5.66 17.64 -2.69
N MET A 8 5.33 17.76 -1.40
CA MET A 8 6.16 17.21 -0.32
C MET A 8 6.34 15.70 -0.46
N LEU A 9 5.27 14.95 -0.71
CA LEU A 9 5.34 13.49 -0.87
C LEU A 9 6.08 13.08 -2.15
N LEU A 10 5.95 13.83 -3.24
CA LEU A 10 6.74 13.62 -4.44
C LEU A 10 8.23 13.82 -4.19
N ILE A 11 8.61 14.86 -3.44
CA ILE A 11 10.01 15.11 -3.05
C ILE A 11 10.54 13.93 -2.20
N ILE A 12 9.76 13.49 -1.19
CA ILE A 12 10.14 12.36 -0.32
C ILE A 12 10.31 11.08 -1.15
N PHE A 13 9.35 10.77 -2.02
CA PHE A 13 9.43 9.57 -2.86
C PHE A 13 10.62 9.62 -3.83
N SER A 14 10.83 10.76 -4.50
CA SER A 14 11.95 10.96 -5.42
C SER A 14 13.30 10.86 -4.71
N PHE A 15 13.42 11.43 -3.51
CA PHE A 15 14.62 11.30 -2.68
C PHE A 15 14.90 9.84 -2.32
N MET A 16 13.87 9.09 -1.89
CA MET A 16 14.04 7.67 -1.56
C MET A 16 14.43 6.85 -2.80
N MET A 17 13.74 7.05 -3.92
CA MET A 17 14.03 6.34 -5.17
C MET A 17 15.45 6.62 -5.65
N TYR A 18 15.84 7.90 -5.74
CA TYR A 18 17.20 8.30 -6.12
C TYR A 18 18.24 7.77 -5.15
N GLY A 19 18.00 7.89 -3.85
CA GLY A 19 18.93 7.40 -2.82
C GLY A 19 19.10 5.87 -2.84
N VAL A 20 18.04 5.11 -3.16
CA VAL A 20 18.12 3.66 -3.36
C VAL A 20 18.98 3.35 -4.60
N MET A 21 18.72 4.01 -5.74
CA MET A 21 19.44 3.78 -6.99
C MET A 21 20.93 4.16 -6.88
N THR A 22 21.27 5.23 -6.16
CA THR A 22 22.64 5.69 -5.96
C THR A 22 23.32 5.07 -4.75
N ASN A 23 22.67 4.14 -4.07
CA ASN A 23 23.20 3.51 -2.87
C ASN A 23 23.56 4.51 -1.75
N CYS A 24 22.73 5.51 -1.52
CA CYS A 24 22.91 6.54 -0.51
C CYS A 24 23.19 5.94 0.88
N HIS A 25 24.29 6.36 1.49
CA HIS A 25 24.75 5.84 2.78
C HIS A 25 23.69 5.98 3.89
N LEU A 26 23.00 7.12 3.97
CA LEU A 26 21.97 7.36 4.98
C LEU A 26 20.86 6.30 4.89
N LEU A 27 20.32 6.02 3.69
CA LEU A 27 19.26 5.04 3.51
C LEU A 27 19.73 3.62 3.81
N LYS A 28 20.98 3.29 3.44
CA LYS A 28 21.59 1.99 3.79
C LYS A 28 21.71 1.80 5.31
N VAL A 29 22.11 2.83 6.05
CA VAL A 29 22.21 2.77 7.51
C VAL A 29 20.83 2.55 8.12
N ILE A 30 19.81 3.31 7.70
CA ILE A 30 18.43 3.18 8.18
C ILE A 30 17.90 1.76 7.91
N ASP A 31 18.08 1.26 6.70
CA ASP A 31 17.61 -0.06 6.30
C ASP A 31 18.30 -1.19 7.06
N LYS A 32 19.61 -1.08 7.20
CA LYS A 32 20.43 -2.04 7.95
C LYS A 32 20.03 -2.06 9.43
N SER A 33 19.95 -0.90 10.08
CA SER A 33 19.58 -0.80 11.50
C SER A 33 18.16 -1.33 11.74
N SER A 34 17.23 -1.03 10.83
CA SER A 34 15.87 -1.58 10.91
C SER A 34 15.87 -3.12 10.78
N LEU A 35 16.58 -3.67 9.78
CA LEU A 35 16.67 -5.11 9.58
C LEU A 35 17.30 -5.82 10.79
N GLU A 36 18.38 -5.27 11.33
CA GLU A 36 19.05 -5.79 12.52
C GLU A 36 18.12 -5.78 13.74
N TRP A 37 17.36 -4.70 13.94
CA TRP A 37 16.39 -4.61 15.03
C TRP A 37 15.30 -5.67 14.89
N PHE A 38 14.74 -5.86 13.71
CA PHE A 38 13.73 -6.90 13.47
C PHE A 38 14.32 -8.31 13.70
N THR A 39 15.55 -8.55 13.24
CA THR A 39 16.24 -9.83 13.48
C THR A 39 16.48 -10.09 14.97
N GLN A 40 16.88 -9.07 15.73
CA GLN A 40 17.08 -9.21 17.19
C GLN A 40 15.78 -9.46 17.95
N CYS A 41 14.69 -8.81 17.55
CA CYS A 41 13.39 -8.94 18.22
C CYS A 41 12.65 -10.23 17.87
N PHE A 42 12.72 -10.69 16.61
CA PHE A 42 11.85 -11.74 16.07
C PHE A 42 12.60 -12.91 15.43
N GLY A 43 13.92 -12.84 15.32
CA GLY A 43 14.72 -13.85 14.63
C GLY A 43 14.48 -13.88 13.13
N HIS A 44 14.32 -15.09 12.57
CA HIS A 44 14.02 -15.34 11.15
C HIS A 44 12.71 -16.09 11.01
N PRO A 45 11.55 -15.43 11.18
CA PRO A 45 10.25 -16.08 11.12
C PRO A 45 9.94 -16.57 9.70
N SER A 46 9.27 -17.70 9.62
CA SER A 46 8.78 -18.27 8.35
C SER A 46 7.31 -17.92 8.13
N ARG A 47 6.93 -17.66 6.88
CA ARG A 47 5.53 -17.33 6.51
C ARG A 47 4.71 -18.62 6.38
N VAL A 48 4.38 -19.20 7.54
CA VAL A 48 3.56 -20.42 7.67
C VAL A 48 2.52 -20.22 8.75
N TYR A 49 1.37 -20.91 8.61
CA TYR A 49 0.31 -20.90 9.65
C TYR A 49 0.63 -21.88 10.79
N GLU A 50 1.84 -21.74 11.35
CA GLU A 50 2.36 -22.53 12.45
C GLU A 50 3.13 -21.64 13.42
N GLY A 51 3.39 -22.13 14.63
CA GLY A 51 4.16 -21.43 15.64
C GLY A 51 3.29 -20.62 16.60
N ASP A 52 3.79 -19.47 17.02
CA ASP A 52 3.14 -18.60 18.00
C ASP A 52 2.02 -17.73 17.36
N ILE A 53 1.20 -17.15 18.22
CA ILE A 53 0.06 -16.29 17.81
C ILE A 53 0.52 -15.12 16.94
N LEU A 54 1.70 -14.56 17.22
CA LEU A 54 2.24 -13.44 16.44
C LEU A 54 2.56 -13.88 15.03
N ASN A 55 3.24 -15.04 14.84
CA ASN A 55 3.55 -15.56 13.51
C ASN A 55 2.29 -15.89 12.70
N LEU A 56 1.28 -16.49 13.35
CA LEU A 56 -0.03 -16.75 12.73
C LEU A 56 -0.68 -15.45 12.24
N TYR A 57 -0.70 -14.42 13.08
CA TYR A 57 -1.27 -13.12 12.74
C TYR A 57 -0.48 -12.41 11.63
N MET A 58 0.85 -12.43 11.68
CA MET A 58 1.69 -11.82 10.64
C MET A 58 1.55 -12.56 9.30
N THR A 59 1.43 -13.90 9.32
CA THR A 59 1.16 -14.70 8.13
C THR A 59 -0.20 -14.37 7.53
N PHE A 60 -1.24 -14.18 8.36
CA PHE A 60 -2.55 -13.71 7.92
C PHE A 60 -2.43 -12.31 7.27
N CYS A 61 -1.76 -11.37 7.92
CA CYS A 61 -1.55 -10.02 7.39
C CYS A 61 -0.79 -10.04 6.06
N ALA A 62 0.24 -10.87 5.94
CA ALA A 62 0.98 -11.04 4.69
C ALA A 62 0.09 -11.58 3.57
N THR A 63 -0.78 -12.55 3.87
CA THR A 63 -1.71 -13.16 2.89
C THR A 63 -2.81 -12.18 2.46
N VAL A 64 -3.37 -11.43 3.41
CA VAL A 64 -4.35 -10.37 3.09
C VAL A 64 -3.72 -9.23 2.30
N GLY A 65 -2.46 -8.91 2.61
CA GLY A 65 -1.70 -7.86 1.94
C GLY A 65 -1.11 -8.24 0.58
N ASP A 66 -1.16 -9.52 0.17
CA ASP A 66 -0.72 -9.93 -1.17
C ASP A 66 -1.45 -9.12 -2.25
N VAL A 67 -0.70 -8.61 -3.23
CA VAL A 67 -1.26 -7.72 -4.27
C VAL A 67 -2.47 -8.35 -4.96
N SER A 68 -2.43 -9.66 -5.23
CA SER A 68 -3.55 -10.39 -5.82
C SER A 68 -4.79 -10.42 -4.91
N THR A 69 -4.61 -10.60 -3.60
CA THR A 69 -5.70 -10.59 -2.62
C THR A 69 -6.30 -9.18 -2.50
N VAL A 70 -5.44 -8.16 -2.41
CA VAL A 70 -5.86 -6.76 -2.37
C VAL A 70 -6.66 -6.37 -3.62
N LEU A 71 -6.23 -6.80 -4.81
CA LEU A 71 -6.96 -6.55 -6.06
C LEU A 71 -8.31 -7.27 -6.10
N LYS A 72 -8.41 -8.49 -5.56
CA LYS A 72 -9.70 -9.20 -5.41
C LYS A 72 -10.64 -8.43 -4.46
N LEU A 73 -10.15 -7.96 -3.31
CA LEU A 73 -10.92 -7.15 -2.38
C LEU A 73 -11.36 -5.82 -3.01
N ALA A 74 -10.47 -5.15 -3.74
CA ALA A 74 -10.81 -3.94 -4.48
C ALA A 74 -11.89 -4.20 -5.55
N SER A 75 -11.84 -5.36 -6.23
CA SER A 75 -12.87 -5.75 -7.21
C SER A 75 -14.24 -5.92 -6.55
N ILE A 76 -14.31 -6.45 -5.33
CA ILE A 76 -15.56 -6.52 -4.56
C ILE A 76 -16.11 -5.10 -4.29
N VAL A 77 -15.24 -4.17 -3.87
CA VAL A 77 -15.64 -2.76 -3.67
C VAL A 77 -16.19 -2.15 -4.96
N VAL A 78 -15.51 -2.36 -6.09
CA VAL A 78 -15.95 -1.87 -7.41
C VAL A 78 -17.31 -2.44 -7.79
N ILE A 79 -17.52 -3.75 -7.62
CA ILE A 79 -18.81 -4.41 -7.92
C ILE A 79 -19.93 -3.84 -7.02
N CYS A 80 -19.67 -3.70 -5.72
CA CYS A 80 -20.63 -3.10 -4.80
C CYS A 80 -21.01 -1.67 -5.24
N LEU A 81 -20.03 -0.83 -5.59
CA LEU A 81 -20.29 0.53 -6.07
C LEU A 81 -21.13 0.53 -7.37
N PHE A 82 -20.94 -0.43 -8.26
CA PHE A 82 -21.77 -0.60 -9.46
C PHE A 82 -23.22 -1.00 -9.11
N ILE A 83 -23.41 -1.95 -8.18
CA ILE A 83 -24.73 -2.40 -7.71
C ILE A 83 -25.49 -1.23 -7.08
N PHE A 84 -24.82 -0.41 -6.27
CA PHE A 84 -25.39 0.80 -5.66
C PHE A 84 -25.48 2.00 -6.63
N LYS A 85 -25.32 1.77 -7.94
CA LYS A 85 -25.42 2.78 -9.02
C LYS A 85 -24.40 3.93 -8.93
N ASN A 86 -23.35 3.81 -8.16
CA ASN A 86 -22.25 4.75 -8.04
C ASN A 86 -21.16 4.53 -9.11
N LYS A 87 -21.56 4.54 -10.40
CA LYS A 87 -20.72 4.17 -11.53
C LYS A 87 -19.41 4.99 -11.62
N HIS A 88 -19.48 6.30 -11.34
CA HIS A 88 -18.29 7.17 -11.41
C HIS A 88 -17.26 6.80 -10.35
N GLN A 89 -17.71 6.55 -9.12
CA GLN A 89 -16.82 6.08 -8.05
C GLN A 89 -16.26 4.69 -8.37
N ALA A 90 -17.07 3.78 -8.92
CA ALA A 90 -16.63 2.44 -9.30
C ALA A 90 -15.50 2.50 -10.34
N ILE A 91 -15.67 3.30 -11.42
CA ILE A 91 -14.64 3.49 -12.45
C ILE A 91 -13.40 4.17 -11.84
N TRP A 92 -13.58 5.17 -10.99
CA TRP A 92 -12.50 5.84 -10.30
C TRP A 92 -11.66 4.86 -9.45
N VAL A 93 -12.31 4.02 -8.62
CA VAL A 93 -11.63 3.00 -7.81
C VAL A 93 -10.91 1.98 -8.71
N LEU A 94 -11.58 1.49 -9.76
CA LEU A 94 -10.99 0.53 -10.69
C LEU A 94 -9.70 1.08 -11.31
N LEU A 95 -9.74 2.30 -11.86
CA LEU A 95 -8.58 2.93 -12.46
C LEU A 95 -7.49 3.24 -11.43
N LEU A 96 -7.85 3.76 -10.26
CA LEU A 96 -6.92 4.03 -9.18
C LEU A 96 -6.13 2.78 -8.78
N MET A 97 -6.82 1.67 -8.51
CA MET A 97 -6.19 0.43 -8.03
C MET A 97 -5.33 -0.22 -9.11
N THR A 98 -5.84 -0.32 -10.34
CA THR A 98 -5.11 -0.97 -11.45
C THR A 98 -3.88 -0.16 -11.86
N THR A 99 -4.03 1.15 -12.06
CA THR A 99 -2.90 1.99 -12.47
C THR A 99 -1.89 2.22 -11.34
N GLY A 100 -2.35 2.33 -10.08
CA GLY A 100 -1.46 2.50 -8.91
C GLY A 100 -0.61 1.27 -8.62
N THR A 101 -1.15 0.07 -8.79
CA THR A 101 -0.35 -1.16 -8.69
C THR A 101 0.57 -1.35 -9.89
N TRP A 102 0.13 -0.94 -11.08
CA TRP A 102 0.93 -1.03 -12.28
C TRP A 102 2.13 -0.07 -12.28
N ILE A 103 1.95 1.18 -11.87
CA ILE A 103 3.07 2.12 -11.72
C ILE A 103 4.09 1.64 -10.67
N ASN A 104 3.63 1.04 -9.57
CA ASN A 104 4.52 0.41 -8.60
C ASN A 104 5.36 -0.70 -9.25
N TYR A 105 4.74 -1.55 -10.08
CA TYR A 105 5.44 -2.59 -10.82
C TYR A 105 6.48 -2.00 -11.80
N LEU A 106 6.14 -0.96 -12.56
CA LEU A 106 7.07 -0.32 -13.49
C LEU A 106 8.29 0.26 -12.77
N ILE A 107 8.07 1.00 -11.66
CA ILE A 107 9.16 1.56 -10.86
C ILE A 107 10.04 0.43 -10.30
N LYS A 108 9.45 -0.66 -9.86
CA LYS A 108 10.17 -1.85 -9.37
C LYS A 108 11.11 -2.42 -10.43
N GLN A 109 10.68 -2.51 -11.68
CA GLN A 109 11.50 -2.98 -12.81
C GLN A 109 12.59 -1.96 -13.20
N THR A 110 12.40 -0.67 -12.91
CA THR A 110 13.39 0.37 -13.21
C THR A 110 14.47 0.46 -12.14
N VAL A 111 14.09 0.31 -10.85
CA VAL A 111 15.03 0.47 -9.72
C VAL A 111 15.85 -0.80 -9.48
N GLU A 112 15.32 -1.97 -9.74
CA GLU A 112 15.96 -3.29 -9.65
C GLU A 112 16.69 -3.54 -8.31
N ARG A 113 16.12 -3.07 -7.21
CA ARG A 113 16.70 -3.24 -5.88
C ARG A 113 16.63 -4.68 -5.42
N GLN A 114 17.75 -5.25 -5.00
CA GLN A 114 17.79 -6.57 -4.35
C GLN A 114 17.07 -6.55 -3.01
N ARG A 115 16.44 -7.68 -2.65
CA ARG A 115 15.81 -7.87 -1.33
C ARG A 115 16.85 -8.05 -0.21
N PRO A 116 16.44 -7.92 1.07
CA PRO A 116 17.28 -8.34 2.19
C PRO A 116 17.79 -9.77 2.00
N TYR A 117 19.04 -10.02 2.40
CA TYR A 117 19.68 -11.34 2.26
C TYR A 117 18.93 -12.47 2.99
N SER A 118 18.16 -12.12 4.02
CA SER A 118 17.38 -13.04 4.85
C SER A 118 15.91 -13.18 4.43
N HIS A 119 15.54 -12.70 3.22
CA HIS A 119 14.17 -12.83 2.74
C HIS A 119 13.77 -14.29 2.48
N LEU A 120 12.48 -14.58 2.57
CA LEU A 120 11.96 -15.91 2.33
C LEU A 120 11.96 -16.23 0.82
N ALA A 121 12.17 -17.53 0.46
CA ALA A 121 12.17 -17.99 -0.93
C ALA A 121 10.86 -17.71 -1.68
N ILE A 122 9.74 -17.57 -0.96
CA ILE A 122 8.43 -17.18 -1.54
C ILE A 122 8.40 -15.73 -2.03
N ASP A 123 9.26 -14.86 -1.49
CA ASP A 123 9.34 -13.46 -1.88
C ASP A 123 10.23 -13.31 -3.12
N SER A 124 9.65 -13.35 -4.30
CA SER A 124 10.35 -13.20 -5.58
C SER A 124 10.38 -11.77 -6.10
N GLY A 125 11.29 -11.49 -7.06
CA GLY A 125 11.41 -10.20 -7.75
C GLY A 125 12.04 -9.09 -6.90
N TRP A 126 12.08 -7.87 -7.47
CA TRP A 126 12.78 -6.71 -6.90
C TRP A 126 12.12 -6.17 -5.62
N SER A 127 12.89 -5.47 -4.80
CA SER A 127 12.45 -5.03 -3.48
C SER A 127 11.72 -3.69 -3.51
N PHE A 128 12.32 -2.64 -4.09
CA PHE A 128 11.77 -1.26 -4.05
C PHE A 128 10.89 -0.93 -5.26
N PRO A 129 9.76 -0.25 -5.06
CA PRO A 129 9.03 -0.07 -3.81
C PRO A 129 8.21 -1.31 -3.43
N SER A 130 7.83 -1.45 -2.14
CA SER A 130 7.05 -2.60 -1.68
C SER A 130 5.66 -2.66 -2.30
N GLY A 131 5.36 -3.77 -3.01
CA GLY A 131 4.05 -3.98 -3.64
C GLY A 131 2.91 -4.17 -2.64
N HIS A 132 3.14 -4.92 -1.54
CA HIS A 132 2.18 -5.08 -0.46
C HIS A 132 1.83 -3.72 0.18
N SER A 133 2.87 -2.92 0.49
CA SER A 133 2.67 -1.60 1.10
C SER A 133 1.91 -0.65 0.17
N ASN A 134 2.22 -0.66 -1.13
CA ASN A 134 1.51 0.15 -2.11
C ASN A 134 0.04 -0.28 -2.24
N ALA A 135 -0.22 -1.55 -2.58
CA ALA A 135 -1.56 -2.03 -2.84
C ALA A 135 -2.47 -1.93 -1.60
N SER A 136 -1.97 -2.32 -0.41
CA SER A 136 -2.75 -2.21 0.83
C SER A 136 -3.05 -0.75 1.23
N THR A 137 -2.11 0.18 1.00
CA THR A 137 -2.33 1.61 1.25
C THR A 137 -3.37 2.18 0.27
N LEU A 138 -3.32 1.81 -1.00
CA LEU A 138 -4.36 2.19 -1.97
C LEU A 138 -5.74 1.71 -1.52
N LEU A 139 -5.88 0.42 -1.16
CA LEU A 139 -7.16 -0.14 -0.70
C LEU A 139 -7.64 0.51 0.60
N PHE A 140 -6.74 0.72 1.57
CA PHE A 140 -7.05 1.42 2.82
C PHE A 140 -7.64 2.81 2.53
N LEU A 141 -6.98 3.61 1.68
CA LEU A 141 -7.47 4.94 1.32
C LEU A 141 -8.77 4.90 0.52
N VAL A 142 -8.96 3.91 -0.36
CA VAL A 142 -10.24 3.68 -1.04
C VAL A 142 -11.35 3.44 -0.02
N ILE A 143 -11.15 2.58 0.98
CA ILE A 143 -12.14 2.33 2.03
C ILE A 143 -12.45 3.62 2.81
N MET A 144 -11.41 4.39 3.20
CA MET A 144 -11.58 5.67 3.91
C MET A 144 -12.34 6.71 3.09
N LEU A 145 -12.16 6.75 1.78
CA LEU A 145 -12.76 7.77 0.91
C LEU A 145 -14.13 7.38 0.36
N THR A 146 -14.43 6.08 0.21
CA THR A 146 -15.65 5.63 -0.46
C THR A 146 -16.65 4.94 0.46
N ILE A 147 -16.18 4.14 1.43
CA ILE A 147 -17.04 3.33 2.31
C ILE A 147 -17.33 4.06 3.61
N VAL A 148 -16.29 4.55 4.28
CA VAL A 148 -16.43 5.19 5.60
C VAL A 148 -17.41 6.37 5.60
N PRO A 149 -17.43 7.29 4.59
CA PRO A 149 -18.33 8.43 4.59
C PRO A 149 -19.83 8.07 4.47
N VAL A 150 -20.16 6.92 3.87
CA VAL A 150 -21.57 6.51 3.67
C VAL A 150 -22.15 5.79 4.89
N ILE A 151 -21.32 5.42 5.87
CA ILE A 151 -21.78 4.75 7.09
C ILE A 151 -22.40 5.78 8.03
N LYS A 152 -23.73 5.67 8.24
CA LYS A 152 -24.50 6.61 9.08
C LYS A 152 -24.28 6.40 10.59
N VAL A 153 -24.11 5.13 11.01
CA VAL A 153 -23.95 4.78 12.42
C VAL A 153 -22.53 5.09 12.87
N LYS A 154 -22.36 6.11 13.72
CA LYS A 154 -21.04 6.61 14.18
C LYS A 154 -20.16 5.51 14.78
N VAL A 155 -20.74 4.61 15.61
CA VAL A 155 -19.98 3.53 16.25
C VAL A 155 -19.42 2.57 15.21
N ILE A 156 -20.24 2.12 14.25
CA ILE A 156 -19.81 1.23 13.18
C ILE A 156 -18.71 1.89 12.33
N ARG A 157 -18.86 3.17 12.02
CA ARG A 157 -17.87 3.95 11.28
C ARG A 157 -16.51 3.98 12.01
N ILE A 158 -16.51 4.22 13.32
CA ILE A 158 -15.30 4.24 14.14
C ILE A 158 -14.65 2.85 14.18
N ILE A 159 -15.43 1.80 14.39
CA ILE A 159 -14.94 0.41 14.41
C ILE A 159 -14.25 0.07 13.08
N ILE A 160 -14.88 0.40 11.95
CA ILE A 160 -14.29 0.13 10.62
C ILE A 160 -12.98 0.90 10.43
N ILE A 161 -12.91 2.18 10.82
CA ILE A 161 -11.67 2.95 10.75
C ILE A 161 -10.57 2.29 11.58
N ILE A 162 -10.85 1.91 12.82
CA ILE A 162 -9.86 1.31 13.72
C ILE A 162 -9.39 -0.04 13.16
N VAL A 163 -10.32 -0.93 12.82
CA VAL A 163 -10.00 -2.29 12.35
C VAL A 163 -9.18 -2.23 11.05
N THR A 164 -9.63 -1.43 10.07
CA THR A 164 -8.89 -1.32 8.80
C THR A 164 -7.53 -0.65 8.98
N SER A 165 -7.39 0.32 9.90
CA SER A 165 -6.10 0.95 10.22
C SER A 165 -5.14 -0.05 10.87
N ILE A 166 -5.61 -0.86 11.82
CA ILE A 166 -4.81 -1.90 12.47
C ILE A 166 -4.32 -2.91 11.42
N ILE A 167 -5.21 -3.43 10.58
CA ILE A 167 -4.86 -4.39 9.52
C ILE A 167 -3.85 -3.77 8.56
N TRP A 168 -4.07 -2.54 8.11
CA TRP A 168 -3.16 -1.84 7.19
C TRP A 168 -1.76 -1.67 7.79
N ILE A 169 -1.65 -1.17 9.04
CA ILE A 169 -0.35 -1.03 9.72
C ILE A 169 0.32 -2.40 9.88
N SER A 170 -0.44 -3.43 10.23
CA SER A 170 0.09 -4.79 10.39
C SER A 170 0.59 -5.39 9.07
N ILE A 171 -0.07 -5.07 7.93
CA ILE A 171 0.43 -5.46 6.60
C ILE A 171 1.78 -4.78 6.29
N LEU A 172 1.95 -3.50 6.63
CA LEU A 172 3.24 -2.82 6.47
C LEU A 172 4.31 -3.44 7.37
N PHE A 173 3.96 -3.69 8.63
CA PHE A 173 4.86 -4.28 9.62
C PHE A 173 5.30 -5.70 9.24
N CYS A 174 4.39 -6.56 8.75
CA CYS A 174 4.72 -7.93 8.41
C CYS A 174 5.78 -8.03 7.29
N ARG A 175 5.94 -7.01 6.44
CA ARG A 175 6.97 -6.99 5.40
C ARG A 175 8.38 -6.87 5.99
N LEU A 176 8.51 -6.18 7.11
CA LEU A 176 9.76 -6.08 7.88
C LEU A 176 9.95 -7.31 8.76
N TYR A 177 8.87 -7.79 9.40
CA TYR A 177 8.87 -8.99 10.24
C TYR A 177 9.38 -10.24 9.49
N PHE A 178 8.96 -10.46 8.24
CA PHE A 178 9.44 -11.56 7.40
C PHE A 178 10.71 -11.22 6.60
N HIS A 179 11.36 -10.10 6.85
CA HIS A 179 12.53 -9.62 6.12
C HIS A 179 12.34 -9.53 4.58
N ALA A 180 11.09 -9.44 4.14
CA ALA A 180 10.75 -9.40 2.72
C ALA A 180 11.19 -8.10 2.03
N HIS A 181 11.25 -7.01 2.80
CA HIS A 181 11.56 -5.67 2.34
C HIS A 181 12.40 -4.89 3.36
N TYR A 182 13.14 -3.91 2.88
CA TYR A 182 13.75 -2.87 3.72
C TYR A 182 12.70 -1.85 4.16
N LEU A 183 13.01 -1.10 5.23
CA LEU A 183 12.12 -0.04 5.74
C LEU A 183 11.81 1.01 4.67
N THR A 184 12.82 1.43 3.90
CA THR A 184 12.65 2.41 2.82
C THR A 184 11.76 1.89 1.69
N ASP A 185 11.73 0.57 1.42
CA ASP A 185 10.80 -0.03 0.43
C ASP A 185 9.35 0.09 0.88
N VAL A 186 9.10 -0.16 2.18
CA VAL A 186 7.77 -0.09 2.79
C VAL A 186 7.25 1.33 2.79
N ILE A 187 8.08 2.29 3.24
CA ILE A 187 7.75 3.72 3.22
C ILE A 187 7.55 4.19 1.77
N GLY A 188 8.44 3.79 0.84
CA GLY A 188 8.33 4.13 -0.58
C GLY A 188 7.03 3.65 -1.21
N GLY A 189 6.62 2.39 -0.93
CA GLY A 189 5.35 1.85 -1.42
C GLY A 189 4.14 2.59 -0.90
N GLY A 190 4.12 2.88 0.41
CA GLY A 190 3.04 3.67 1.05
C GLY A 190 2.98 5.11 0.52
N THR A 191 4.13 5.79 0.42
CA THR A 191 4.21 7.16 -0.11
C THR A 191 3.73 7.23 -1.56
N LEU A 192 4.15 6.29 -2.42
CA LEU A 192 3.69 6.22 -3.80
C LEU A 192 2.17 6.06 -3.88
N ALA A 193 1.58 5.22 -3.03
CA ALA A 193 0.14 5.04 -2.96
C ALA A 193 -0.59 6.34 -2.59
N VAL A 194 -0.11 7.07 -1.57
CA VAL A 194 -0.72 8.35 -1.17
C VAL A 194 -0.60 9.39 -2.29
N VAL A 195 0.56 9.50 -2.93
CA VAL A 195 0.77 10.37 -4.11
C VAL A 195 -0.24 10.05 -5.20
N TRP A 196 -0.41 8.76 -5.52
CA TRP A 196 -1.33 8.32 -6.57
C TRP A 196 -2.78 8.66 -6.25
N VAL A 197 -3.22 8.42 -4.99
CA VAL A 197 -4.56 8.78 -4.52
C VAL A 197 -4.78 10.30 -4.61
N LEU A 198 -3.82 11.12 -4.21
CA LEU A 198 -3.94 12.60 -4.29
C LEU A 198 -4.11 13.07 -5.75
N LEU A 199 -3.35 12.50 -6.68
CA LEU A 199 -3.51 12.77 -8.12
C LEU A 199 -4.91 12.41 -8.61
N PHE A 200 -5.43 11.25 -8.18
CA PHE A 200 -6.77 10.80 -8.55
C PHE A 200 -7.88 11.62 -7.89
N ILE A 201 -7.68 12.13 -6.66
CA ILE A 201 -8.62 13.07 -6.04
C ILE A 201 -8.66 14.39 -6.82
N MET A 202 -7.51 14.91 -7.23
CA MET A 202 -7.45 16.13 -8.05
C MET A 202 -8.08 15.95 -9.42
N ALA A 203 -7.97 14.75 -10.00
CA ALA A 203 -8.59 14.41 -11.28
C ALA A 203 -10.09 14.04 -11.18
N TYR A 204 -10.63 13.83 -9.95
CA TYR A 204 -12.01 13.37 -9.76
C TYR A 204 -13.08 14.24 -10.43
N PRO A 205 -12.98 15.59 -10.43
CA PRO A 205 -13.94 16.46 -11.15
C PRO A 205 -14.07 16.11 -12.63
N LEU A 206 -13.00 15.61 -13.27
CA LEU A 206 -13.03 15.23 -14.69
C LEU A 206 -13.95 14.03 -14.94
N PHE A 207 -14.13 13.16 -13.94
CA PHE A 207 -15.04 12.02 -14.01
C PHE A 207 -16.51 12.40 -13.85
N THR A 208 -16.79 13.56 -13.21
CA THR A 208 -18.15 14.03 -12.90
C THR A 208 -18.67 15.08 -13.87
N LEU A 209 -17.82 15.95 -14.42
CA LEU A 209 -18.20 17.06 -15.30
C LEU A 209 -18.82 16.63 -16.63
N ARG A 210 -18.59 15.39 -17.06
CA ARG A 210 -19.08 14.88 -18.37
C ARG A 210 -20.60 14.65 -18.40
N ASN A 211 -21.28 14.63 -17.26
CA ASN A 211 -22.72 14.40 -17.18
C ASN A 211 -23.56 15.69 -17.21
N ASN A 212 -23.02 16.85 -16.82
CA ASN A 212 -23.76 18.11 -16.82
C ASN A 212 -23.91 18.76 -18.21
N LYS A 213 -23.30 18.18 -19.27
CA LYS A 213 -23.47 18.65 -20.66
C LYS A 213 -24.52 17.91 -21.47
N LYS A 214 -25.29 16.98 -20.86
CA LYS A 214 -26.31 16.18 -21.53
C LYS A 214 -27.73 16.38 -21.00
N ASN A 215 -27.96 17.42 -20.16
CA ASN A 215 -29.30 17.86 -19.78
C ASN A 215 -29.57 19.27 -20.30
#